data_d9081efb83ba8d9d0b5c66f3ad3dd27e
#
_entry.id   d9081efb83ba8d9d0b5c66f3ad3dd27e
#
_cell.length_a   1.000
_cell.length_b   1.000
_cell.length_c   1.000
_cell.angle_alpha   90.00
_cell.angle_beta   90.00
_cell.angle_gamma   90.00
#
_symmetry.space_group_name_H-M   'P 1'
#
loop_
_entity.id
_entity.type
_entity.pdbx_description
1 polymer ?
#
loop_
_entity_poly.entity_id
_entity_poly.type
_entity_poly.pdbx_seq_one_letter_code
_entity_poly.pdbx_strand_id
1 'polypeptide(L)'
;MAVNWLDLRPFNGSQHAAFEELCCQLAAAEAPLTGSLFIRKGAPDAGVECYWVLPDASEWGWQAKFFLSPPDGSQWAQIDKSVTTALEKHSRLSQYVVCLPIDRQDPRIDNQQRFMNKWDEHVQRWERWASAKGMAVVFEYWGTHELFARLSREEHRGRYYFWFHRDLFSQEWFRSRIEEAIANVGPRYSPELDVQLSIARLFHGLGRTPEFYTRVQCLLKEIKKLLPHSENSSLFEKSQQLSEALDRLWKLLETVAQGTVEHIDWDGVSNITRTVMELSRDCAHTLSRLAEAQEKEPDAKEKREEIYRLKALAAHYWRLSNALQELHEYAASDEARLSNLPTLLLIAEAGRGKTHLFCDVAQHRMQGGMPTVLLIGGQFNHDEPWAQMTGLLGLSCTREEFLGALEAAAQAHHTRGYLDRCPQ
;
A
#
# COMPACT_ATOMS: atom_id res chain seq x y z
N MET A 1 20.13 25.87 -2.81
CA MET A 1 20.50 24.85 -3.80
C MET A 1 19.42 24.86 -4.87
N ALA A 2 19.75 24.71 -6.15
CA ALA A 2 18.75 24.50 -7.22
C ALA A 2 18.64 22.99 -7.48
N VAL A 3 17.44 22.47 -7.61
CA VAL A 3 17.23 21.07 -8.02
C VAL A 3 17.57 20.94 -9.49
N ASN A 4 18.49 20.04 -9.81
CA ASN A 4 18.70 19.62 -11.20
C ASN A 4 17.90 18.34 -11.46
N TRP A 5 16.80 18.46 -12.16
CA TRP A 5 15.91 17.33 -12.46
C TRP A 5 16.57 16.22 -13.31
N LEU A 6 17.67 16.53 -14.00
CA LEU A 6 18.45 15.52 -14.72
C LEU A 6 19.21 14.57 -13.78
N ASP A 7 19.41 14.98 -12.52
CA ASP A 7 20.05 14.15 -11.50
C ASP A 7 19.06 13.25 -10.76
N LEU A 8 17.75 13.37 -11.07
CA LEU A 8 16.73 12.51 -10.47
C LEU A 8 17.05 11.04 -10.78
N ARG A 9 17.07 10.21 -9.71
CA ARG A 9 17.32 8.77 -9.79
C ARG A 9 16.24 8.11 -10.68
N PRO A 10 16.58 7.29 -11.67
CA PRO A 10 15.58 6.50 -12.40
C PRO A 10 14.86 5.53 -11.47
N PHE A 11 13.56 5.42 -11.64
CA PHE A 11 12.71 4.42 -11.00
C PHE A 11 12.08 3.54 -12.08
N ASN A 12 12.13 2.22 -11.93
CA ASN A 12 11.72 1.27 -12.99
C ASN A 12 12.35 1.57 -14.36
N GLY A 13 13.62 2.00 -14.37
CA GLY A 13 14.34 2.34 -15.59
C GLY A 13 13.97 3.68 -16.23
N SER A 14 13.14 4.50 -15.60
CA SER A 14 12.61 5.74 -16.16
C SER A 14 12.67 6.90 -15.15
N GLN A 15 13.12 8.08 -15.60
CA GLN A 15 12.99 9.32 -14.83
C GLN A 15 11.55 9.84 -14.81
N HIS A 16 10.72 9.50 -15.81
CA HIS A 16 9.28 9.80 -15.77
C HIS A 16 8.62 9.09 -14.59
N ALA A 17 8.82 7.78 -14.46
CA ALA A 17 8.29 7.02 -13.33
C ALA A 17 8.86 7.50 -11.98
N ALA A 18 10.13 7.94 -11.96
CA ALA A 18 10.74 8.53 -10.77
C ALA A 18 10.07 9.83 -10.36
N PHE A 19 9.77 10.70 -11.31
CA PHE A 19 9.10 11.97 -11.04
C PHE A 19 7.66 11.76 -10.57
N GLU A 20 6.93 10.85 -11.20
CA GLU A 20 5.58 10.46 -10.77
C GLU A 20 5.61 9.94 -9.32
N GLU A 21 6.53 9.03 -9.00
CA GLU A 21 6.66 8.47 -7.65
C GLU A 21 7.05 9.55 -6.63
N LEU A 22 8.02 10.42 -6.93
CA LEU A 22 8.40 11.53 -6.08
C LEU A 22 7.22 12.47 -5.80
N CYS A 23 6.45 12.84 -6.83
CA CYS A 23 5.28 13.70 -6.67
C CYS A 23 4.21 13.02 -5.78
N CYS A 24 4.00 11.72 -5.94
CA CYS A 24 3.08 10.96 -5.07
C CYS A 24 3.55 10.91 -3.62
N GLN A 25 4.86 10.73 -3.37
CA GLN A 25 5.42 10.77 -2.02
C GLN A 25 5.28 12.15 -1.37
N LEU A 26 5.42 13.23 -2.14
CA LEU A 26 5.16 14.59 -1.66
C LEU A 26 3.68 14.82 -1.40
N ALA A 27 2.79 14.38 -2.30
CA ALA A 27 1.35 14.47 -2.13
C ALA A 27 0.85 13.71 -0.90
N ALA A 28 1.41 12.53 -0.62
CA ALA A 28 1.08 11.74 0.57
C ALA A 28 1.42 12.47 1.88
N ALA A 29 2.44 13.33 1.86
CA ALA A 29 2.84 14.12 3.03
C ALA A 29 2.02 15.41 3.21
N GLU A 30 1.23 15.81 2.22
CA GLU A 30 0.32 16.99 2.31
C GLU A 30 -1.02 16.65 2.99
N ALA A 31 -1.07 15.69 3.92
CA ALA A 31 -2.30 15.22 4.57
C ALA A 31 -3.28 16.37 4.88
N PRO A 32 -4.42 16.47 4.15
CA PRO A 32 -5.24 17.69 4.19
C PRO A 32 -6.03 17.84 5.48
N LEU A 33 -6.56 16.74 6.01
CA LEU A 33 -7.40 16.71 7.22
C LEU A 33 -7.26 15.37 7.93
N THR A 34 -7.43 15.37 9.25
CA THR A 34 -7.48 14.12 10.02
C THR A 34 -8.64 13.24 9.54
N GLY A 35 -8.39 11.98 9.28
CA GLY A 35 -9.37 11.02 8.76
C GLY A 35 -9.46 10.97 7.23
N SER A 36 -8.58 11.70 6.50
CA SER A 36 -8.43 11.53 5.06
C SER A 36 -7.67 10.25 4.72
N LEU A 37 -8.01 9.62 3.59
CA LEU A 37 -7.37 8.40 3.10
C LEU A 37 -6.57 8.71 1.83
N PHE A 38 -5.27 8.39 1.85
CA PHE A 38 -4.41 8.50 0.67
C PHE A 38 -4.47 7.23 -0.17
N ILE A 39 -4.64 7.40 -1.49
CA ILE A 39 -4.70 6.29 -2.44
C ILE A 39 -3.70 6.54 -3.57
N ARG A 40 -2.75 5.62 -3.73
CA ARG A 40 -1.82 5.56 -4.86
C ARG A 40 -2.43 4.67 -5.95
N LYS A 41 -2.41 5.12 -7.21
CA LYS A 41 -2.88 4.32 -8.34
C LYS A 41 -1.72 3.75 -9.15
N GLY A 42 -1.95 2.54 -9.69
CA GLY A 42 -1.13 1.99 -10.77
C GLY A 42 -1.76 2.28 -12.12
N ALA A 43 -1.01 2.09 -13.20
CA ALA A 43 -1.54 2.23 -14.54
C ALA A 43 -2.61 1.15 -14.84
N PRO A 44 -3.74 1.50 -15.51
CA PRO A 44 -4.14 2.84 -15.91
C PRO A 44 -4.64 3.69 -14.73
N ASP A 45 -4.11 4.90 -14.62
CA ASP A 45 -4.26 5.81 -13.48
C ASP A 45 -5.58 6.60 -13.40
N ALA A 46 -6.46 6.40 -14.36
CA ALA A 46 -7.73 7.14 -14.47
C ALA A 46 -7.57 8.68 -14.46
N GLY A 47 -6.43 9.20 -14.92
CA GLY A 47 -6.12 10.62 -14.99
C GLY A 47 -5.55 11.23 -13.71
N VAL A 48 -5.28 10.42 -12.68
CA VAL A 48 -4.60 10.81 -11.44
C VAL A 48 -3.61 9.73 -11.02
N GLU A 49 -2.38 10.11 -10.69
CA GLU A 49 -1.35 9.19 -10.17
C GLU A 49 -1.66 8.77 -8.72
N CYS A 50 -2.16 9.73 -7.94
CA CYS A 50 -2.59 9.52 -6.57
C CYS A 50 -3.65 10.54 -6.18
N TYR A 51 -4.39 10.26 -5.11
CA TYR A 51 -5.40 11.19 -4.58
C TYR A 51 -5.66 10.96 -3.10
N TRP A 52 -6.12 12.01 -2.42
CA TRP A 52 -6.69 11.96 -1.09
C TRP A 52 -8.22 11.88 -1.19
N VAL A 53 -8.84 11.02 -0.40
CA VAL A 53 -10.27 11.05 -0.11
C VAL A 53 -10.45 11.73 1.24
N LEU A 54 -11.14 12.85 1.28
CA LEU A 54 -11.39 13.64 2.48
C LEU A 54 -12.56 13.06 3.29
N PRO A 55 -12.75 13.46 4.56
CA PRO A 55 -13.86 12.97 5.39
C PRO A 55 -15.27 13.27 4.83
N ASP A 56 -15.43 14.33 4.04
CA ASP A 56 -16.66 14.68 3.31
C ASP A 56 -16.82 13.91 1.99
N ALA A 57 -15.91 12.97 1.74
CA ALA A 57 -15.79 12.18 0.53
C ALA A 57 -15.43 12.99 -0.74
N SER A 58 -15.03 14.26 -0.64
CA SER A 58 -14.38 14.95 -1.74
C SER A 58 -12.99 14.41 -2.01
N GLU A 59 -12.46 14.63 -3.21
CA GLU A 59 -11.17 14.08 -3.64
C GLU A 59 -10.22 15.20 -4.07
N TRP A 60 -8.95 15.06 -3.66
CA TRP A 60 -7.83 15.87 -4.16
C TRP A 60 -6.90 14.97 -4.96
N GLY A 61 -6.71 15.27 -6.25
CA GLY A 61 -5.95 14.44 -7.18
C GLY A 61 -4.67 15.10 -7.67
N TRP A 62 -3.64 14.28 -7.92
CA TRP A 62 -2.35 14.70 -8.47
C TRP A 62 -2.04 13.97 -9.77
N GLN A 63 -1.54 14.73 -10.74
CA GLN A 63 -1.02 14.24 -12.01
C GLN A 63 0.39 14.77 -12.21
N ALA A 64 1.35 13.90 -12.49
CA ALA A 64 2.72 14.28 -12.76
C ALA A 64 3.09 14.05 -14.24
N LYS A 65 3.82 15.00 -14.83
CA LYS A 65 4.38 14.87 -16.18
C LYS A 65 5.82 15.38 -16.17
N PHE A 66 6.75 14.55 -16.62
CA PHE A 66 8.18 14.87 -16.62
C PHE A 66 8.58 15.57 -17.92
N PHE A 67 8.18 16.85 -18.06
CA PHE A 67 8.59 17.71 -19.16
C PHE A 67 9.65 18.69 -18.68
N LEU A 68 10.86 18.65 -19.27
CA LEU A 68 11.99 19.49 -18.87
C LEU A 68 12.00 20.87 -19.54
N SER A 69 11.03 21.13 -20.42
CA SER A 69 10.81 22.41 -21.09
C SER A 69 9.32 22.73 -21.12
N PRO A 70 8.93 24.00 -21.33
CA PRO A 70 7.53 24.36 -21.46
C PRO A 70 6.79 23.46 -22.45
N PRO A 71 5.61 22.93 -22.08
CA PRO A 71 4.88 21.97 -22.91
C PRO A 71 4.56 22.51 -24.30
N ASP A 72 4.80 21.69 -25.31
CA ASP A 72 4.32 21.92 -26.66
C ASP A 72 2.83 21.54 -26.81
N GLY A 73 2.27 21.71 -28.01
CA GLY A 73 0.86 21.41 -28.26
C GLY A 73 0.48 19.94 -28.00
N SER A 74 1.37 18.99 -28.25
CA SER A 74 1.13 17.56 -28.02
C SER A 74 1.19 17.21 -26.53
N GLN A 75 2.09 17.84 -25.79
CA GLN A 75 2.23 17.69 -24.35
C GLN A 75 1.07 18.33 -23.58
N TRP A 76 0.58 19.50 -24.03
CA TRP A 76 -0.65 20.08 -23.52
C TRP A 76 -1.87 19.18 -23.77
N ALA A 77 -1.95 18.55 -24.95
CA ALA A 77 -3.03 17.61 -25.25
C ALA A 77 -2.99 16.37 -24.33
N GLN A 78 -1.79 15.92 -23.90
CA GLN A 78 -1.66 14.85 -22.90
C GLN A 78 -2.21 15.28 -21.53
N ILE A 79 -1.90 16.51 -21.09
CA ILE A 79 -2.43 17.04 -19.83
C ILE A 79 -3.95 17.17 -19.93
N ASP A 80 -4.48 17.76 -21.00
CA ASP A 80 -5.92 17.91 -21.26
C ASP A 80 -6.64 16.55 -21.19
N LYS A 81 -6.03 15.50 -21.80
CA LYS A 81 -6.57 14.14 -21.75
C LYS A 81 -6.60 13.60 -20.33
N SER A 82 -5.53 13.80 -19.54
CA SER A 82 -5.52 13.38 -18.13
C SER A 82 -6.59 14.07 -17.33
N VAL A 83 -6.75 15.40 -17.46
CA VAL A 83 -7.81 16.17 -16.80
C VAL A 83 -9.20 15.65 -17.21
N THR A 84 -9.44 15.45 -18.50
CA THR A 84 -10.73 14.94 -18.99
C THR A 84 -11.05 13.58 -18.37
N THR A 85 -10.06 12.68 -18.35
CA THR A 85 -10.20 11.34 -17.76
C THR A 85 -10.46 11.43 -16.25
N ALA A 86 -9.75 12.31 -15.53
CA ALA A 86 -9.96 12.54 -14.10
C ALA A 86 -11.39 13.03 -13.82
N LEU A 87 -11.88 14.03 -14.57
CA LEU A 87 -13.26 14.54 -14.45
C LEU A 87 -14.34 13.51 -14.81
N GLU A 88 -14.01 12.48 -15.58
CA GLU A 88 -14.92 11.37 -15.91
C GLU A 88 -14.95 10.27 -14.84
N LYS A 89 -13.81 9.99 -14.24
CA LYS A 89 -13.64 8.85 -13.32
C LYS A 89 -13.73 9.24 -11.85
N HIS A 90 -13.49 10.51 -11.52
CA HIS A 90 -13.48 11.05 -10.17
C HIS A 90 -14.58 12.12 -10.01
N SER A 91 -15.82 11.68 -9.87
CA SER A 91 -17.00 12.59 -9.79
C SER A 91 -17.02 13.47 -8.54
N ARG A 92 -16.18 13.19 -7.55
CA ARG A 92 -16.04 13.94 -6.30
C ARG A 92 -14.75 14.78 -6.24
N LEU A 93 -14.04 14.89 -7.36
CA LEU A 93 -12.82 15.69 -7.45
C LEU A 93 -13.12 17.16 -7.16
N SER A 94 -12.48 17.73 -6.16
CA SER A 94 -12.60 19.14 -5.75
C SER A 94 -11.30 19.93 -5.95
N GLN A 95 -10.17 19.25 -6.02
CA GLN A 95 -8.86 19.83 -6.32
C GLN A 95 -8.08 18.91 -7.25
N TYR A 96 -7.39 19.51 -8.23
CA TYR A 96 -6.53 18.78 -9.17
C TYR A 96 -5.21 19.51 -9.34
N VAL A 97 -4.12 18.82 -8.98
CA VAL A 97 -2.76 19.37 -9.00
C VAL A 97 -1.98 18.78 -10.18
N VAL A 98 -1.44 19.64 -11.03
CA VAL A 98 -0.53 19.25 -12.12
C VAL A 98 0.90 19.54 -11.72
N CYS A 99 1.72 18.50 -11.65
CA CYS A 99 3.13 18.58 -11.31
C CYS A 99 4.01 18.54 -12.58
N LEU A 100 4.82 19.58 -12.78
CA LEU A 100 5.80 19.67 -13.88
C LEU A 100 7.14 20.15 -13.33
N PRO A 101 8.31 19.59 -13.74
CA PRO A 101 9.63 19.99 -13.26
C PRO A 101 10.16 21.27 -13.96
N ILE A 102 9.30 22.25 -14.16
CA ILE A 102 9.61 23.54 -14.77
C ILE A 102 8.98 24.66 -13.98
N ASP A 103 9.59 25.85 -14.03
CA ASP A 103 9.04 27.04 -13.40
C ASP A 103 8.10 27.80 -14.32
N ARG A 104 7.17 28.49 -13.68
CA ARG A 104 6.28 29.42 -14.38
C ARG A 104 7.08 30.65 -14.84
N GLN A 105 7.03 30.94 -16.12
CA GLN A 105 7.71 32.09 -16.71
C GLN A 105 6.68 33.13 -17.18
N ASP A 106 6.77 34.35 -16.64
CA ASP A 106 5.97 35.48 -17.07
C ASP A 106 6.48 36.10 -18.36
N PRO A 107 5.63 36.68 -19.23
CA PRO A 107 6.06 37.39 -20.42
C PRO A 107 6.85 38.64 -20.03
N ARG A 108 8.05 38.84 -20.65
CA ARG A 108 8.83 40.04 -20.50
C ARG A 108 8.50 41.12 -21.53
N ILE A 109 7.79 40.76 -22.58
CA ILE A 109 7.46 41.61 -23.74
C ILE A 109 5.98 41.38 -24.08
N ASP A 110 5.23 42.43 -24.36
CA ASP A 110 3.86 42.34 -24.85
C ASP A 110 3.77 41.48 -26.11
N ASN A 111 2.75 40.62 -26.22
CA ASN A 111 2.53 39.63 -27.27
C ASN A 111 3.38 38.35 -27.25
N GLN A 112 4.20 38.11 -26.24
CA GLN A 112 4.89 36.83 -26.07
C GLN A 112 4.03 35.86 -25.28
N GLN A 113 3.39 34.88 -25.93
CA GLN A 113 2.68 33.80 -25.23
C GLN A 113 3.69 32.96 -24.45
N ARG A 114 3.65 33.07 -23.13
CA ARG A 114 4.47 32.27 -22.23
C ARG A 114 3.64 31.21 -21.51
N PHE A 115 4.35 30.37 -20.78
CA PHE A 115 3.78 29.26 -20.05
C PHE A 115 2.57 29.66 -19.19
N MET A 116 2.64 30.79 -18.46
CA MET A 116 1.52 31.23 -17.61
C MET A 116 0.25 31.55 -18.39
N ASN A 117 0.35 32.25 -19.51
CA ASN A 117 -0.83 32.56 -20.33
C ASN A 117 -1.50 31.29 -20.84
N LYS A 118 -0.67 30.30 -21.29
CA LYS A 118 -1.19 29.01 -21.73
C LYS A 118 -1.79 28.20 -20.58
N TRP A 119 -1.16 28.23 -19.41
CA TRP A 119 -1.69 27.59 -18.22
C TRP A 119 -3.08 28.15 -17.87
N ASP A 120 -3.23 29.47 -17.82
CA ASP A 120 -4.49 30.13 -17.49
C ASP A 120 -5.59 29.82 -18.55
N GLU A 121 -5.23 29.76 -19.84
CA GLU A 121 -6.15 29.33 -20.91
C GLU A 121 -6.63 27.88 -20.71
N HIS A 122 -5.72 26.97 -20.32
CA HIS A 122 -6.05 25.58 -20.04
C HIS A 122 -6.90 25.45 -18.77
N VAL A 123 -6.55 26.15 -17.68
CA VAL A 123 -7.35 26.17 -16.44
C VAL A 123 -8.78 26.63 -16.71
N GLN A 124 -8.97 27.75 -17.42
CA GLN A 124 -10.31 28.24 -17.79
C GLN A 124 -11.09 27.22 -18.64
N ARG A 125 -10.40 26.44 -19.48
CA ARG A 125 -10.99 25.35 -20.25
C ARG A 125 -11.40 24.19 -19.35
N TRP A 126 -10.54 23.78 -18.44
CA TRP A 126 -10.79 22.69 -17.49
C TRP A 126 -11.91 23.03 -16.50
N GLU A 127 -11.97 24.27 -16.01
CA GLU A 127 -13.07 24.77 -15.18
C GLU A 127 -14.43 24.68 -15.92
N ARG A 128 -14.45 25.05 -17.22
CA ARG A 128 -15.66 24.88 -18.04
C ARG A 128 -16.04 23.41 -18.21
N TRP A 129 -15.08 22.52 -18.40
CA TRP A 129 -15.34 21.07 -18.48
C TRP A 129 -15.86 20.50 -17.15
N ALA A 130 -15.29 20.91 -16.03
CA ALA A 130 -15.77 20.53 -14.72
C ALA A 130 -17.20 21.05 -14.47
N SER A 131 -17.45 22.33 -14.73
CA SER A 131 -18.76 22.96 -14.58
C SER A 131 -19.83 22.28 -15.44
N ALA A 132 -19.48 21.87 -16.66
CA ALA A 132 -20.41 21.15 -17.55
C ALA A 132 -20.81 19.77 -16.98
N LYS A 133 -20.03 19.22 -16.05
CA LYS A 133 -20.31 17.98 -15.31
C LYS A 133 -20.92 18.24 -13.92
N GLY A 134 -21.23 19.50 -13.58
CA GLY A 134 -21.73 19.89 -12.26
C GLY A 134 -20.67 19.85 -11.15
N MET A 135 -19.38 19.89 -11.50
CA MET A 135 -18.26 19.84 -10.58
C MET A 135 -17.64 21.23 -10.40
N ALA A 136 -17.20 21.55 -9.18
CA ALA A 136 -16.37 22.70 -8.85
C ALA A 136 -14.98 22.20 -8.47
N VAL A 137 -14.01 22.34 -9.39
CA VAL A 137 -12.66 21.83 -9.22
C VAL A 137 -11.65 22.98 -9.24
N VAL A 138 -10.78 23.04 -8.24
CA VAL A 138 -9.65 23.97 -8.20
C VAL A 138 -8.45 23.30 -8.88
N PHE A 139 -7.87 24.00 -9.86
CA PHE A 139 -6.67 23.49 -10.58
C PHE A 139 -5.44 24.20 -10.07
N GLU A 140 -4.49 23.44 -9.56
CA GLU A 140 -3.23 23.94 -9.00
C GLU A 140 -2.01 23.48 -9.81
N TYR A 141 -0.93 24.24 -9.70
CA TYR A 141 0.34 23.96 -10.36
C TYR A 141 1.45 23.75 -9.34
N TRP A 142 2.11 22.60 -9.40
CA TRP A 142 3.36 22.36 -8.71
C TRP A 142 4.52 22.36 -9.72
N GLY A 143 5.19 23.49 -9.85
CA GLY A 143 6.39 23.65 -10.65
C GLY A 143 7.67 23.34 -9.86
N THR A 144 8.83 23.62 -10.45
CA THR A 144 10.13 23.42 -9.79
C THR A 144 10.18 24.15 -8.44
N HIS A 145 9.66 25.37 -8.35
CA HIS A 145 9.67 26.13 -7.11
C HIS A 145 8.82 25.49 -6.01
N GLU A 146 7.58 25.14 -6.33
CA GLU A 146 6.64 24.51 -5.39
C GLU A 146 7.12 23.12 -4.94
N LEU A 147 7.68 22.33 -5.85
CA LEU A 147 8.29 21.04 -5.56
C LEU A 147 9.55 21.18 -4.70
N PHE A 148 10.42 22.13 -5.05
CA PHE A 148 11.63 22.39 -4.27
C PHE A 148 11.32 22.92 -2.87
N ALA A 149 10.35 23.82 -2.71
CA ALA A 149 9.92 24.31 -1.41
C ALA A 149 9.45 23.16 -0.50
N ARG A 150 8.75 22.14 -1.05
CA ARG A 150 8.37 20.93 -0.33
C ARG A 150 9.59 20.07 0.01
N LEU A 151 10.42 19.75 -0.97
CA LEU A 151 11.64 18.97 -0.78
C LEU A 151 12.62 19.60 0.22
N SER A 152 12.57 20.91 0.40
CA SER A 152 13.43 21.66 1.34
C SER A 152 12.92 21.62 2.78
N ARG A 153 11.72 21.13 3.04
CA ARG A 153 11.20 20.94 4.40
C ARG A 153 12.04 19.88 5.12
N GLU A 154 12.15 20.01 6.43
CA GLU A 154 12.99 19.11 7.24
C GLU A 154 12.54 17.65 7.12
N GLU A 155 11.24 17.41 7.13
CA GLU A 155 10.64 16.08 6.96
C GLU A 155 10.91 15.44 5.60
N HIS A 156 11.34 16.22 4.59
CA HIS A 156 11.62 15.73 3.23
C HIS A 156 13.10 15.64 2.89
N ARG A 157 14.02 16.01 3.80
CA ARG A 157 15.48 15.93 3.56
C ARG A 157 15.92 14.53 3.12
N GLY A 158 15.39 13.49 3.76
CA GLY A 158 15.70 12.12 3.39
C GLY A 158 15.19 11.74 2.00
N ARG A 159 14.01 12.24 1.58
CA ARG A 159 13.50 12.05 0.21
C ARG A 159 14.43 12.71 -0.81
N TYR A 160 14.86 13.96 -0.53
CA TYR A 160 15.85 14.62 -1.39
C TYR A 160 17.13 13.79 -1.48
N TYR A 161 17.65 13.32 -0.34
CA TYR A 161 18.86 12.50 -0.28
C TYR A 161 18.70 11.21 -1.09
N PHE A 162 17.59 10.49 -0.97
CA PHE A 162 17.30 9.30 -1.75
C PHE A 162 17.20 9.60 -3.25
N TRP A 163 16.40 10.56 -3.65
CA TRP A 163 16.08 10.79 -5.06
C TRP A 163 17.23 11.43 -5.86
N PHE A 164 18.11 12.20 -5.22
CA PHE A 164 19.16 12.93 -5.92
C PHE A 164 20.59 12.44 -5.65
N HIS A 165 20.78 11.36 -4.85
CA HIS A 165 22.06 10.67 -4.69
C HIS A 165 21.96 9.25 -5.26
N ARG A 166 22.24 9.10 -6.56
CA ARG A 166 21.93 7.88 -7.35
C ARG A 166 22.58 6.60 -6.85
N ASP A 167 23.82 6.70 -6.34
CA ASP A 167 24.62 5.53 -5.96
C ASP A 167 24.27 5.00 -4.57
N LEU A 168 23.65 5.80 -3.72
CA LEU A 168 23.29 5.44 -2.35
C LEU A 168 21.82 4.95 -2.30
N PHE A 169 21.55 4.00 -1.42
CA PHE A 169 20.21 3.40 -1.26
C PHE A 169 19.64 2.75 -2.54
N SER A 170 20.53 2.39 -3.51
CA SER A 170 20.15 1.55 -4.64
C SER A 170 20.04 0.08 -4.22
N GLN A 171 19.43 -0.78 -5.05
CA GLN A 171 19.37 -2.20 -4.78
C GLN A 171 20.77 -2.82 -4.66
N GLU A 172 21.70 -2.37 -5.51
CA GLU A 172 23.10 -2.79 -5.50
C GLU A 172 23.80 -2.33 -4.22
N TRP A 173 23.51 -1.12 -3.76
CA TRP A 173 24.05 -0.60 -2.51
C TRP A 173 23.57 -1.43 -1.30
N PHE A 174 22.26 -1.71 -1.19
CA PHE A 174 21.73 -2.56 -0.11
C PHE A 174 22.35 -3.96 -0.14
N ARG A 175 22.45 -4.54 -1.35
CA ARG A 175 23.06 -5.86 -1.53
C ARG A 175 24.50 -5.87 -1.04
N SER A 176 25.32 -4.91 -1.50
CA SER A 176 26.71 -4.79 -1.08
C SER A 176 26.87 -4.63 0.44
N ARG A 177 26.01 -3.83 1.09
CA ARG A 177 26.07 -3.64 2.55
C ARG A 177 25.67 -4.90 3.32
N ILE A 178 24.69 -5.66 2.85
CA ILE A 178 24.29 -6.94 3.47
C ILE A 178 25.39 -8.01 3.27
N GLU A 179 25.93 -8.13 2.07
CA GLU A 179 27.02 -9.07 1.79
C GLU A 179 28.27 -8.78 2.66
N GLU A 180 28.63 -7.52 2.82
CA GLU A 180 29.71 -7.10 3.71
C GLU A 180 29.42 -7.41 5.17
N ALA A 181 28.19 -7.14 5.66
CA ALA A 181 27.80 -7.46 7.02
C ALA A 181 27.84 -8.97 7.28
N ILE A 182 27.37 -9.79 6.33
CA ILE A 182 27.40 -11.26 6.41
C ILE A 182 28.84 -11.78 6.38
N ALA A 183 29.71 -11.24 5.52
CA ALA A 183 31.12 -11.61 5.48
C ALA A 183 31.79 -11.35 6.82
N ASN A 184 31.45 -10.28 7.52
CA ASN A 184 31.95 -9.96 8.86
C ASN A 184 31.42 -10.90 9.96
N VAL A 185 30.31 -11.60 9.74
CA VAL A 185 29.82 -12.65 10.65
C VAL A 185 30.71 -13.90 10.58
N GLY A 186 31.28 -14.19 9.40
CA GLY A 186 32.17 -15.32 9.16
C GLY A 186 31.52 -16.69 9.44
N PRO A 187 32.23 -17.65 10.06
CA PRO A 187 31.74 -19.03 10.25
C PRO A 187 30.48 -19.18 11.13
N ARG A 188 29.99 -18.10 11.71
CA ARG A 188 28.74 -18.14 12.51
C ARG A 188 27.48 -18.15 11.64
N TYR A 189 27.64 -17.97 10.33
CA TYR A 189 26.56 -18.04 9.36
C TYR A 189 26.87 -19.09 8.30
N SER A 190 25.96 -20.03 8.09
CA SER A 190 26.05 -21.09 7.08
C SER A 190 24.69 -21.16 6.36
N PRO A 191 24.56 -20.61 5.14
CA PRO A 191 23.30 -20.57 4.41
C PRO A 191 22.67 -21.95 4.18
N GLU A 192 23.51 -23.02 4.15
CA GLU A 192 23.06 -24.40 3.94
C GLU A 192 22.28 -24.96 5.14
N LEU A 193 22.34 -24.29 6.28
CA LEU A 193 21.65 -24.68 7.52
C LEU A 193 20.32 -23.90 7.68
N ASP A 194 19.73 -23.43 6.57
CA ASP A 194 18.46 -22.71 6.60
C ASP A 194 17.37 -23.59 7.23
N VAL A 195 17.08 -23.30 8.48
CA VAL A 195 15.93 -23.86 9.19
C VAL A 195 14.83 -22.81 9.11
N GLN A 196 13.80 -23.09 8.31
CA GLN A 196 12.58 -22.27 8.29
C GLN A 196 11.92 -22.25 9.67
N LEU A 197 12.43 -21.41 10.54
CA LEU A 197 11.89 -21.25 11.88
C LEU A 197 10.54 -20.54 11.80
N SER A 198 9.58 -20.99 12.59
CA SER A 198 8.26 -20.33 12.73
C SER A 198 8.40 -18.84 13.07
N ILE A 199 9.48 -18.45 13.73
CA ILE A 199 9.83 -17.07 14.07
C ILE A 199 10.13 -16.21 12.82
N ALA A 200 10.57 -16.80 11.71
CA ALA A 200 10.80 -16.07 10.46
C ALA A 200 9.51 -15.44 9.93
N ARG A 201 8.36 -16.08 10.17
CA ARG A 201 7.03 -15.54 9.80
C ARG A 201 6.70 -14.22 10.49
N LEU A 202 7.21 -13.99 11.70
CA LEU A 202 7.01 -12.75 12.43
C LEU A 202 7.57 -11.54 11.69
N PHE A 203 8.66 -11.74 10.94
CA PHE A 203 9.26 -10.69 10.11
C PHE A 203 8.41 -10.35 8.88
N HIS A 204 7.55 -11.26 8.43
CA HIS A 204 6.58 -10.95 7.37
C HIS A 204 5.53 -9.96 7.85
N GLY A 205 4.98 -10.16 9.06
CA GLY A 205 4.09 -9.21 9.70
C GLY A 205 4.76 -7.87 9.96
N LEU A 206 5.89 -7.88 10.69
CA LEU A 206 6.65 -6.67 11.03
C LEU A 206 7.01 -5.81 9.81
N GLY A 207 7.42 -6.44 8.71
CA GLY A 207 7.81 -5.77 7.48
C GLY A 207 6.66 -5.58 6.49
N ARG A 208 5.45 -6.05 6.78
CA ARG A 208 4.31 -6.10 5.85
C ARG A 208 4.76 -6.54 4.45
N THR A 209 5.47 -7.67 4.40
CA THR A 209 6.09 -8.17 3.17
C THR A 209 5.04 -8.66 2.16
N PRO A 210 5.40 -8.90 0.89
CA PRO A 210 4.52 -9.53 -0.10
C PRO A 210 3.85 -10.82 0.40
N GLU A 211 4.57 -11.63 1.19
CA GLU A 211 4.08 -12.88 1.76
C GLU A 211 2.96 -12.62 2.78
N PHE A 212 3.10 -11.60 3.62
CA PHE A 212 2.07 -11.15 4.54
C PHE A 212 0.77 -10.79 3.79
N TYR A 213 0.86 -9.93 2.77
CA TYR A 213 -0.31 -9.54 1.96
C TYR A 213 -0.90 -10.72 1.21
N THR A 214 -0.07 -11.58 0.62
CA THR A 214 -0.51 -12.78 -0.10
C THR A 214 -1.31 -13.70 0.83
N ARG A 215 -0.85 -13.88 2.07
CA ARG A 215 -1.55 -14.70 3.06
C ARG A 215 -2.92 -14.13 3.41
N VAL A 216 -3.00 -12.83 3.69
CA VAL A 216 -4.28 -12.17 3.95
C VAL A 216 -5.21 -12.30 2.75
N GLN A 217 -4.72 -12.04 1.53
CA GLN A 217 -5.50 -12.17 0.30
C GLN A 217 -6.00 -13.60 0.06
N CYS A 218 -5.19 -14.62 0.36
CA CYS A 218 -5.61 -16.02 0.26
C CYS A 218 -6.78 -16.32 1.20
N LEU A 219 -6.69 -15.89 2.48
CA LEU A 219 -7.79 -16.06 3.44
C LEU A 219 -9.08 -15.38 2.95
N LEU A 220 -8.96 -14.14 2.45
CA LEU A 220 -10.10 -13.40 1.91
C LEU A 220 -10.70 -14.07 0.67
N LYS A 221 -9.87 -14.58 -0.23
CA LYS A 221 -10.31 -15.27 -1.45
C LYS A 221 -11.10 -16.53 -1.11
N GLU A 222 -10.68 -17.31 -0.13
CA GLU A 222 -11.40 -18.51 0.32
C GLU A 222 -12.77 -18.15 0.91
N ILE A 223 -12.84 -17.12 1.76
CA ILE A 223 -14.12 -16.64 2.30
C ILE A 223 -15.03 -16.13 1.17
N LYS A 224 -14.49 -15.39 0.21
CA LYS A 224 -15.24 -14.82 -0.92
C LYS A 224 -15.88 -15.91 -1.80
N LYS A 225 -15.22 -17.05 -2.01
CA LYS A 225 -15.77 -18.20 -2.74
C LYS A 225 -16.96 -18.84 -2.03
N LEU A 226 -17.05 -18.65 -0.71
CA LEU A 226 -18.04 -19.25 0.15
C LEU A 226 -19.17 -18.29 0.55
N LEU A 227 -19.26 -17.11 -0.10
CA LEU A 227 -20.37 -16.20 0.14
C LEU A 227 -21.68 -16.83 -0.36
N PRO A 228 -22.76 -16.81 0.45
CA PRO A 228 -24.04 -17.40 0.05
C PRO A 228 -24.70 -16.58 -1.06
N HIS A 229 -25.12 -17.26 -2.12
CA HIS A 229 -25.80 -16.65 -3.27
C HIS A 229 -27.33 -16.88 -3.26
N SER A 230 -27.90 -17.50 -2.21
CA SER A 230 -29.32 -17.89 -2.22
C SER A 230 -30.13 -17.22 -1.12
N GLU A 231 -31.26 -16.66 -1.53
CA GLU A 231 -32.35 -16.21 -0.67
C GLU A 231 -33.19 -17.43 -0.24
N ASN A 232 -32.99 -17.92 0.96
CA ASN A 232 -33.93 -18.86 1.55
C ASN A 232 -34.85 -18.07 2.50
N SER A 233 -36.15 -18.09 2.24
CA SER A 233 -37.14 -17.31 2.98
C SER A 233 -37.16 -17.62 4.50
N SER A 234 -36.80 -18.85 4.89
CA SER A 234 -36.70 -19.24 6.31
C SER A 234 -35.49 -18.69 7.07
N LEU A 235 -34.52 -18.09 6.36
CA LEU A 235 -33.30 -17.50 6.93
C LEU A 235 -33.17 -16.01 6.64
N PHE A 236 -34.20 -15.35 6.12
CA PHE A 236 -34.12 -13.98 5.59
C PHE A 236 -33.46 -13.00 6.57
N GLU A 237 -33.92 -12.94 7.81
CA GLU A 237 -33.36 -12.03 8.82
C GLU A 237 -31.89 -12.35 9.16
N LYS A 238 -31.54 -13.63 9.36
CA LYS A 238 -30.17 -14.07 9.64
C LYS A 238 -29.24 -13.87 8.43
N SER A 239 -29.74 -14.07 7.24
CA SER A 239 -29.02 -13.85 5.99
C SER A 239 -28.71 -12.36 5.79
N GLN A 240 -29.63 -11.47 6.14
CA GLN A 240 -29.41 -10.03 6.10
C GLN A 240 -28.34 -9.61 7.13
N GLN A 241 -28.44 -10.05 8.38
CA GLN A 241 -27.44 -9.77 9.42
C GLN A 241 -26.06 -10.28 9.03
N LEU A 242 -25.97 -11.46 8.42
CA LEU A 242 -24.74 -12.04 7.91
C LEU A 242 -24.14 -11.17 6.80
N SER A 243 -24.96 -10.72 5.83
CA SER A 243 -24.53 -9.86 4.74
C SER A 243 -23.99 -8.54 5.25
N GLU A 244 -24.70 -7.88 6.16
CA GLU A 244 -24.26 -6.60 6.77
C GLU A 244 -22.94 -6.76 7.54
N ALA A 245 -22.76 -7.85 8.27
CA ALA A 245 -21.53 -8.12 8.99
C ALA A 245 -20.36 -8.44 8.05
N LEU A 246 -20.62 -9.17 6.96
CA LEU A 246 -19.63 -9.41 5.91
C LEU A 246 -19.21 -8.11 5.22
N ASP A 247 -20.14 -7.22 4.90
CA ASP A 247 -19.82 -5.92 4.30
C ASP A 247 -18.90 -5.06 5.19
N ARG A 248 -19.14 -5.10 6.52
CA ARG A 248 -18.25 -4.44 7.49
C ARG A 248 -16.86 -5.08 7.50
N LEU A 249 -16.79 -6.42 7.49
CA LEU A 249 -15.53 -7.16 7.43
C LEU A 249 -14.75 -6.79 6.16
N TRP A 250 -15.41 -6.72 5.01
CA TRP A 250 -14.78 -6.34 3.74
C TRP A 250 -14.22 -4.93 3.79
N LYS A 251 -14.95 -3.96 4.34
CA LYS A 251 -14.45 -2.57 4.47
C LYS A 251 -13.17 -2.48 5.30
N LEU A 252 -13.08 -3.23 6.41
CA LEU A 252 -11.86 -3.27 7.22
C LEU A 252 -10.68 -3.93 6.48
N LEU A 253 -10.96 -4.97 5.72
CA LEU A 253 -9.92 -5.75 5.05
C LEU A 253 -9.53 -5.17 3.67
N GLU A 254 -10.35 -4.32 3.09
CA GLU A 254 -10.04 -3.60 1.86
C GLU A 254 -8.82 -2.69 2.04
N THR A 255 -8.70 -2.03 3.18
CA THR A 255 -7.52 -1.22 3.52
C THR A 255 -6.26 -2.07 3.60
N VAL A 256 -6.34 -3.27 4.17
CA VAL A 256 -5.20 -4.22 4.23
C VAL A 256 -4.83 -4.71 2.83
N ALA A 257 -5.83 -5.06 2.01
CA ALA A 257 -5.60 -5.56 0.65
C ALA A 257 -4.97 -4.52 -0.29
N GLN A 258 -5.21 -3.23 -0.03
CA GLN A 258 -4.61 -2.12 -0.79
C GLN A 258 -3.17 -1.81 -0.41
N GLY A 259 -2.60 -2.50 0.59
CA GLY A 259 -1.20 -2.36 0.97
C GLY A 259 -0.89 -1.05 1.69
N THR A 260 -1.84 -0.49 2.44
CA THR A 260 -1.64 0.76 3.19
C THR A 260 -0.65 0.59 4.33
N VAL A 261 0.09 1.66 4.66
CA VAL A 261 1.01 1.71 5.82
C VAL A 261 0.24 1.98 7.12
N GLU A 262 -1.05 2.29 7.03
CA GLU A 262 -1.91 2.63 8.17
C GLU A 262 -2.06 1.49 9.16
N HIS A 263 -2.47 1.82 10.38
CA HIS A 263 -2.78 0.86 11.43
C HIS A 263 -3.92 -0.06 11.00
N ILE A 264 -3.70 -1.37 11.07
CA ILE A 264 -4.71 -2.38 10.74
C ILE A 264 -5.50 -2.71 12.02
N ASP A 265 -6.81 -2.53 11.99
CA ASP A 265 -7.68 -2.86 13.12
C ASP A 265 -7.93 -4.38 13.21
N TRP A 266 -6.90 -5.14 13.64
CA TRP A 266 -7.02 -6.59 13.82
C TRP A 266 -8.03 -7.00 14.90
N ASP A 267 -8.23 -6.17 15.91
CA ASP A 267 -9.25 -6.43 16.94
C ASP A 267 -10.65 -6.29 16.34
N GLY A 268 -10.89 -5.27 15.55
CA GLY A 268 -12.12 -5.10 14.77
C GLY A 268 -12.35 -6.25 13.82
N VAL A 269 -11.34 -6.66 13.05
CA VAL A 269 -11.38 -7.84 12.15
C VAL A 269 -11.74 -9.09 12.94
N SER A 270 -11.05 -9.37 14.06
CA SER A 270 -11.29 -10.54 14.91
C SER A 270 -12.72 -10.57 15.45
N ASN A 271 -13.22 -9.43 15.95
CA ASN A 271 -14.57 -9.31 16.53
C ASN A 271 -15.67 -9.52 15.49
N ILE A 272 -15.55 -8.86 14.32
CA ILE A 272 -16.53 -9.01 13.24
C ILE A 272 -16.48 -10.44 12.69
N THR A 273 -15.29 -11.00 12.48
CA THR A 273 -15.13 -12.38 12.00
C THR A 273 -15.82 -13.38 12.93
N ARG A 274 -15.68 -13.20 14.25
CA ARG A 274 -16.38 -14.04 15.24
C ARG A 274 -17.91 -13.93 15.10
N THR A 275 -18.44 -12.72 14.96
CA THR A 275 -19.87 -12.50 14.76
C THR A 275 -20.38 -13.18 13.50
N VAL A 276 -19.66 -13.02 12.38
CA VAL A 276 -20.01 -13.67 11.09
C VAL A 276 -19.96 -15.20 11.21
N MET A 277 -18.96 -15.71 11.92
CA MET A 277 -18.80 -17.15 12.18
C MET A 277 -19.96 -17.73 13.01
N GLU A 278 -20.38 -17.04 14.06
CA GLU A 278 -21.53 -17.44 14.89
C GLU A 278 -22.82 -17.42 14.08
N LEU A 279 -23.09 -16.36 13.32
CA LEU A 279 -24.25 -16.30 12.41
C LEU A 279 -24.22 -17.41 11.37
N SER A 280 -23.08 -17.74 10.79
CA SER A 280 -22.91 -18.85 9.83
C SER A 280 -23.24 -20.19 10.48
N ARG A 281 -22.77 -20.45 11.69
CA ARG A 281 -23.08 -21.66 12.45
C ARG A 281 -24.57 -21.76 12.77
N ASP A 282 -25.18 -20.68 13.17
CA ASP A 282 -26.62 -20.60 13.43
C ASP A 282 -27.46 -20.87 12.21
N CYS A 283 -27.06 -20.37 11.05
CA CYS A 283 -27.69 -20.70 9.76
C CYS A 283 -27.54 -22.19 9.45
N ALA A 284 -26.34 -22.75 9.59
CA ALA A 284 -26.09 -24.17 9.37
C ALA A 284 -26.95 -25.08 10.27
N HIS A 285 -27.02 -24.77 11.58
CA HIS A 285 -27.85 -25.51 12.52
C HIS A 285 -29.32 -25.39 12.21
N THR A 286 -29.82 -24.22 11.84
CA THR A 286 -31.21 -24.00 11.48
C THR A 286 -31.61 -24.87 10.26
N LEU A 287 -30.78 -24.85 9.22
CA LEU A 287 -30.98 -25.64 8.01
C LEU A 287 -30.89 -27.14 8.27
N SER A 288 -29.97 -27.58 9.11
CA SER A 288 -29.84 -28.98 9.49
C SER A 288 -31.12 -29.50 10.20
N ARG A 289 -31.63 -28.68 11.17
CA ARG A 289 -32.88 -29.01 11.89
C ARG A 289 -34.09 -29.06 10.95
N LEU A 290 -34.17 -28.13 10.00
CA LEU A 290 -35.24 -28.15 8.97
C LEU A 290 -35.17 -29.40 8.11
N ALA A 291 -33.99 -29.80 7.66
CA ALA A 291 -33.76 -30.99 6.89
C ALA A 291 -34.16 -32.26 7.69
N GLU A 292 -33.74 -32.34 8.95
CA GLU A 292 -34.11 -33.45 9.85
C GLU A 292 -35.61 -33.52 10.16
N ALA A 293 -36.30 -32.39 10.27
CA ALA A 293 -37.72 -32.33 10.46
C ALA A 293 -38.47 -32.85 9.23
N GLN A 294 -38.08 -32.43 8.03
CA GLN A 294 -38.66 -32.87 6.78
C GLN A 294 -38.38 -34.37 6.51
N GLU A 295 -37.26 -34.92 6.95
CA GLU A 295 -36.95 -36.35 6.83
C GLU A 295 -37.88 -37.23 7.66
N LYS A 296 -38.49 -36.69 8.72
CA LYS A 296 -39.44 -37.43 9.60
C LYS A 296 -40.90 -37.35 9.13
N GLU A 297 -41.17 -36.50 8.12
CA GLU A 297 -42.52 -36.35 7.59
C GLU A 297 -42.92 -37.54 6.69
N PRO A 298 -44.22 -37.88 6.59
CA PRO A 298 -44.69 -39.03 5.78
C PRO A 298 -44.38 -38.88 4.28
N ASP A 299 -44.27 -37.65 3.79
CA ASP A 299 -43.98 -37.26 2.40
C ASP A 299 -42.51 -37.02 2.12
N ALA A 300 -41.60 -37.42 3.02
CA ALA A 300 -40.16 -37.22 2.90
C ALA A 300 -39.56 -37.69 1.56
N LYS A 301 -40.15 -38.71 0.94
CA LYS A 301 -39.72 -39.21 -0.37
C LYS A 301 -39.99 -38.21 -1.48
N GLU A 302 -41.09 -37.47 -1.42
CA GLU A 302 -41.48 -36.45 -2.39
C GLU A 302 -40.63 -35.18 -2.21
N LYS A 303 -40.22 -34.87 -0.95
CA LYS A 303 -39.38 -33.72 -0.56
C LYS A 303 -37.89 -34.00 -0.62
N ARG A 304 -37.44 -35.13 -1.15
CA ARG A 304 -36.03 -35.57 -1.13
C ARG A 304 -35.05 -34.53 -1.72
N GLU A 305 -35.45 -33.86 -2.80
CA GLU A 305 -34.62 -32.83 -3.43
C GLU A 305 -34.47 -31.60 -2.54
N GLU A 306 -35.52 -31.16 -1.88
CA GLU A 306 -35.50 -30.05 -0.93
C GLU A 306 -34.64 -30.35 0.30
N ILE A 307 -34.80 -31.57 0.87
CA ILE A 307 -33.96 -32.04 1.98
C ILE A 307 -32.49 -32.05 1.58
N TYR A 308 -32.16 -32.50 0.38
CA TYR A 308 -30.78 -32.49 -0.12
C TYR A 308 -30.23 -31.05 -0.26
N ARG A 309 -31.04 -30.12 -0.78
CA ARG A 309 -30.68 -28.70 -0.88
C ARG A 309 -30.40 -28.07 0.49
N LEU A 310 -31.25 -28.34 1.48
CA LEU A 310 -31.08 -27.86 2.85
C LEU A 310 -29.76 -28.37 3.46
N LYS A 311 -29.46 -29.66 3.31
CA LYS A 311 -28.21 -30.28 3.79
C LYS A 311 -26.97 -29.70 3.08
N ALA A 312 -27.08 -29.54 1.76
CA ALA A 312 -25.99 -28.94 0.98
C ALA A 312 -25.68 -27.47 1.41
N LEU A 313 -26.77 -26.71 1.65
CA LEU A 313 -26.66 -25.33 2.12
C LEU A 313 -26.11 -25.27 3.56
N ALA A 314 -26.55 -26.16 4.45
CA ALA A 314 -25.98 -26.26 5.81
C ALA A 314 -24.48 -26.58 5.76
N ALA A 315 -24.06 -27.53 4.92
CA ALA A 315 -22.64 -27.84 4.72
C ALA A 315 -21.84 -26.66 4.14
N HIS A 316 -22.48 -25.82 3.32
CA HIS A 316 -21.87 -24.61 2.79
C HIS A 316 -21.60 -23.57 3.90
N TYR A 317 -22.57 -23.30 4.78
CA TYR A 317 -22.39 -22.41 5.92
C TYR A 317 -21.35 -22.94 6.91
N TRP A 318 -21.24 -24.26 7.10
CA TRP A 318 -20.16 -24.86 7.89
C TRP A 318 -18.78 -24.58 7.29
N ARG A 319 -18.62 -24.71 5.97
CA ARG A 319 -17.37 -24.36 5.28
C ARG A 319 -17.02 -22.89 5.41
N LEU A 320 -18.04 -22.01 5.30
CA LEU A 320 -17.84 -20.57 5.52
C LEU A 320 -17.37 -20.29 6.97
N SER A 321 -18.01 -20.93 7.96
CA SER A 321 -17.59 -20.80 9.36
C SER A 321 -16.13 -21.26 9.58
N ASN A 322 -15.70 -22.34 8.93
CA ASN A 322 -14.31 -22.82 9.06
C ASN A 322 -13.32 -21.86 8.40
N ALA A 323 -13.62 -21.32 7.22
CA ALA A 323 -12.76 -20.31 6.58
C ALA A 323 -12.66 -19.01 7.43
N LEU A 324 -13.75 -18.62 8.07
CA LEU A 324 -13.77 -17.49 9.01
C LEU A 324 -12.98 -17.79 10.28
N GLN A 325 -12.97 -19.04 10.75
CA GLN A 325 -12.14 -19.46 11.88
C GLN A 325 -10.64 -19.26 11.59
N GLU A 326 -10.19 -19.62 10.39
CA GLU A 326 -8.81 -19.41 9.98
C GLU A 326 -8.43 -17.92 9.95
N LEU A 327 -9.32 -17.05 9.47
CA LEU A 327 -9.12 -15.60 9.50
C LEU A 327 -9.10 -15.05 10.94
N HIS A 328 -9.98 -15.56 11.80
CA HIS A 328 -10.02 -15.16 13.21
C HIS A 328 -8.72 -15.53 13.93
N GLU A 329 -8.23 -16.75 13.73
CA GLU A 329 -6.96 -17.22 14.31
C GLU A 329 -5.76 -16.41 13.77
N TYR A 330 -5.78 -16.08 12.46
CA TYR A 330 -4.76 -15.23 11.88
C TYR A 330 -4.79 -13.80 12.47
N ALA A 331 -5.96 -13.19 12.60
CA ALA A 331 -6.09 -11.85 13.18
C ALA A 331 -5.59 -11.78 14.64
N ALA A 332 -5.68 -12.89 15.38
CA ALA A 332 -5.16 -13.02 16.74
C ALA A 332 -3.68 -13.44 16.79
N SER A 333 -3.04 -13.72 15.66
CA SER A 333 -1.65 -14.21 15.61
C SER A 333 -0.63 -13.11 15.90
N ASP A 334 0.56 -13.52 16.34
CA ASP A 334 1.70 -12.62 16.51
C ASP A 334 2.14 -11.97 15.18
N GLU A 335 1.99 -12.66 14.05
CA GLU A 335 2.27 -12.10 12.72
C GLU A 335 1.35 -10.90 12.43
N ALA A 336 0.05 -11.03 12.66
CA ALA A 336 -0.92 -9.94 12.48
C ALA A 336 -0.62 -8.79 13.45
N ARG A 337 -0.39 -9.08 14.73
CA ARG A 337 -0.05 -8.07 15.75
C ARG A 337 1.21 -7.29 15.40
N LEU A 338 2.26 -7.97 14.94
CA LEU A 338 3.52 -7.34 14.56
C LEU A 338 3.40 -6.43 13.33
N SER A 339 2.38 -6.62 12.49
CA SER A 339 2.15 -5.72 11.36
C SER A 339 1.87 -4.26 11.75
N ASN A 340 1.47 -4.05 13.00
CA ASN A 340 1.23 -2.72 13.58
C ASN A 340 2.36 -2.20 14.48
N LEU A 341 3.42 -2.99 14.65
CA LEU A 341 4.52 -2.61 15.53
C LEU A 341 5.75 -2.19 14.69
N PRO A 342 6.43 -1.12 15.09
CA PRO A 342 7.63 -0.66 14.37
C PRO A 342 8.89 -1.46 14.76
N THR A 343 8.83 -2.26 15.83
CA THR A 343 10.01 -2.91 16.41
C THR A 343 9.71 -4.31 16.93
N LEU A 344 10.71 -5.19 16.82
CA LEU A 344 10.72 -6.53 17.40
C LEU A 344 12.02 -6.73 18.17
N LEU A 345 11.93 -7.04 19.47
CA LEU A 345 13.08 -7.43 20.28
C LEU A 345 13.14 -8.96 20.42
N LEU A 346 14.18 -9.55 19.85
CA LEU A 346 14.44 -10.99 19.97
C LEU A 346 15.45 -11.28 21.08
N ILE A 347 15.01 -11.92 22.14
CA ILE A 347 15.84 -12.33 23.28
C ILE A 347 16.00 -13.84 23.27
N ALA A 348 17.24 -14.33 23.31
CA ALA A 348 17.58 -15.73 23.45
C ALA A 348 19.00 -15.86 24.02
N GLU A 349 19.30 -17.04 24.58
CA GLU A 349 20.66 -17.39 25.06
C GLU A 349 21.71 -17.29 23.93
N ALA A 350 22.97 -17.17 24.31
CA ALA A 350 24.10 -17.24 23.36
C ALA A 350 24.10 -18.58 22.61
N GLY A 351 24.49 -18.58 21.34
CA GLY A 351 24.56 -19.80 20.52
C GLY A 351 23.20 -20.29 19.97
N ARG A 352 22.06 -19.66 20.25
CA ARG A 352 20.73 -20.08 19.78
C ARG A 352 20.38 -19.59 18.35
N GLY A 353 21.36 -19.23 17.53
CA GLY A 353 21.15 -18.92 16.12
C GLY A 353 20.58 -17.51 15.82
N LYS A 354 20.55 -16.55 16.79
CA LYS A 354 20.02 -15.19 16.53
C LYS A 354 20.69 -14.51 15.34
N THR A 355 22.03 -14.55 15.29
CA THR A 355 22.80 -13.92 14.20
C THR A 355 22.48 -14.59 12.86
N HIS A 356 22.38 -15.92 12.85
CA HIS A 356 21.99 -16.69 11.66
C HIS A 356 20.62 -16.25 11.15
N LEU A 357 19.61 -16.21 12.03
CA LEU A 357 18.27 -15.77 11.68
C LEU A 357 18.24 -14.35 11.07
N PHE A 358 18.99 -13.39 11.65
CA PHE A 358 19.02 -12.02 11.09
C PHE A 358 19.72 -11.97 9.73
N CYS A 359 20.75 -12.77 9.50
CA CYS A 359 21.38 -12.89 8.19
C CYS A 359 20.41 -13.47 7.15
N ASP A 360 19.69 -14.56 7.50
CA ASP A 360 18.68 -15.17 6.61
C ASP A 360 17.56 -14.20 6.28
N VAL A 361 17.00 -13.53 7.29
CA VAL A 361 15.95 -12.52 7.08
C VAL A 361 16.45 -11.40 6.18
N ALA A 362 17.67 -10.89 6.40
CA ALA A 362 18.23 -9.83 5.58
C ALA A 362 18.45 -10.28 4.13
N GLN A 363 18.93 -11.49 3.90
CA GLN A 363 19.11 -12.04 2.56
C GLN A 363 17.77 -12.25 1.82
N HIS A 364 16.78 -12.84 2.49
CA HIS A 364 15.46 -13.05 1.89
C HIS A 364 14.79 -11.72 1.53
N ARG A 365 14.85 -10.73 2.42
CA ARG A 365 14.32 -9.40 2.14
C ARG A 365 15.01 -8.75 0.94
N MET A 366 16.35 -8.91 0.88
CA MET A 366 17.17 -8.40 -0.22
C MET A 366 16.82 -9.08 -1.56
N GLN A 367 16.62 -10.40 -1.57
CA GLN A 367 16.19 -11.16 -2.77
C GLN A 367 14.80 -10.70 -3.25
N GLY A 368 13.90 -10.36 -2.33
CA GLY A 368 12.61 -9.73 -2.61
C GLY A 368 12.72 -8.24 -3.00
N GLY A 369 13.94 -7.69 -3.12
CA GLY A 369 14.18 -6.29 -3.47
C GLY A 369 13.85 -5.28 -2.35
N MET A 370 13.53 -5.74 -1.15
CA MET A 370 13.14 -4.88 -0.03
C MET A 370 14.36 -4.14 0.56
N PRO A 371 14.31 -2.79 0.69
CA PRO A 371 15.36 -2.03 1.35
C PRO A 371 15.63 -2.56 2.75
N THR A 372 16.86 -3.00 2.98
CA THR A 372 17.23 -3.67 4.24
C THR A 372 18.67 -3.33 4.60
N VAL A 373 18.91 -3.06 5.88
CA VAL A 373 20.24 -2.84 6.45
C VAL A 373 20.46 -3.86 7.56
N LEU A 374 21.59 -4.55 7.53
CA LEU A 374 22.03 -5.48 8.57
C LEU A 374 23.25 -4.88 9.28
N LEU A 375 23.16 -4.73 10.59
CA LEU A 375 24.23 -4.21 11.44
C LEU A 375 24.54 -5.23 12.54
N ILE A 376 25.83 -5.48 12.76
CA ILE A 376 26.29 -6.47 13.74
C ILE A 376 26.81 -5.74 14.97
N GLY A 377 26.22 -6.03 16.14
CA GLY A 377 26.52 -5.35 17.40
C GLY A 377 28.00 -5.34 17.80
N GLY A 378 28.78 -6.34 17.40
CA GLY A 378 30.23 -6.39 17.66
C GLY A 378 31.08 -5.35 16.92
N GLN A 379 30.48 -4.62 15.98
CA GLN A 379 31.12 -3.51 15.25
C GLN A 379 30.94 -2.15 15.94
N PHE A 380 30.09 -2.09 16.98
CA PHE A 380 29.81 -0.88 17.71
C PHE A 380 30.70 -0.76 18.95
N ASN A 381 31.12 0.47 19.28
CA ASN A 381 31.82 0.84 20.49
C ASN A 381 30.93 1.73 21.40
N HIS A 382 31.52 2.50 22.32
CA HIS A 382 30.81 3.37 23.25
C HIS A 382 30.45 4.76 22.68
N ASP A 383 30.78 5.03 21.40
CA ASP A 383 30.47 6.30 20.76
C ASP A 383 28.98 6.41 20.37
N GLU A 384 28.58 7.54 19.85
CA GLU A 384 27.20 7.80 19.44
C GLU A 384 26.73 6.80 18.38
N PRO A 385 25.64 6.04 18.62
CA PRO A 385 25.26 4.90 17.78
C PRO A 385 24.93 5.26 16.34
N TRP A 386 24.29 6.41 16.10
CA TRP A 386 23.89 6.81 14.76
C TRP A 386 25.07 7.21 13.88
N ALA A 387 26.07 7.91 14.47
CA ALA A 387 27.30 8.24 13.76
C ALA A 387 28.09 6.98 13.39
N GLN A 388 28.13 5.98 14.29
CA GLN A 388 28.75 4.69 13.98
C GLN A 388 28.00 3.94 12.89
N MET A 389 26.65 3.95 12.93
CA MET A 389 25.79 3.28 11.96
C MET A 389 25.99 3.87 10.56
N THR A 390 25.90 5.18 10.41
CA THR A 390 26.14 5.85 9.12
C THR A 390 27.58 5.65 8.64
N GLY A 391 28.57 5.70 9.54
CA GLY A 391 29.98 5.42 9.23
C GLY A 391 30.21 3.99 8.72
N LEU A 392 29.64 2.97 9.38
CA LEU A 392 29.70 1.55 8.95
C LEU A 392 29.06 1.33 7.57
N LEU A 393 28.06 2.14 7.22
CA LEU A 393 27.38 2.08 5.93
C LEU A 393 28.07 2.95 4.85
N GLY A 394 29.15 3.66 5.19
CA GLY A 394 29.84 4.55 4.26
C GLY A 394 29.03 5.79 3.87
N LEU A 395 28.18 6.27 4.78
CA LEU A 395 27.29 7.40 4.54
C LEU A 395 27.80 8.67 5.27
N SER A 396 27.64 9.82 4.63
CA SER A 396 27.92 11.15 5.19
C SER A 396 26.60 11.94 5.28
N CYS A 397 25.67 11.47 6.10
CA CYS A 397 24.35 12.07 6.27
C CYS A 397 23.95 12.11 7.75
N THR A 398 22.99 12.98 8.08
CA THR A 398 22.40 13.03 9.41
C THR A 398 21.50 11.81 9.65
N ARG A 399 21.12 11.57 10.91
CA ARG A 399 20.15 10.55 11.29
C ARG A 399 18.82 10.72 10.55
N GLU A 400 18.32 11.95 10.47
CA GLU A 400 17.06 12.31 9.85
C GLU A 400 17.10 12.06 8.34
N GLU A 401 18.20 12.41 7.68
CA GLU A 401 18.44 12.13 6.26
C GLU A 401 18.50 10.61 5.99
N PHE A 402 19.19 9.86 6.86
CA PHE A 402 19.27 8.41 6.76
C PHE A 402 17.91 7.73 6.89
N LEU A 403 17.15 8.06 7.94
CA LEU A 403 15.84 7.45 8.18
C LEU A 403 14.84 7.84 7.08
N GLY A 404 14.82 9.11 6.68
CA GLY A 404 13.93 9.55 5.61
C GLY A 404 14.32 9.00 4.25
N ALA A 405 15.60 8.71 3.98
CA ALA A 405 16.04 8.04 2.77
C ALA A 405 15.62 6.56 2.75
N LEU A 406 15.70 5.87 3.88
CA LEU A 406 15.17 4.50 4.01
C LEU A 406 13.65 4.47 3.82
N GLU A 407 12.92 5.42 4.38
CA GLU A 407 11.48 5.55 4.18
C GLU A 407 11.14 5.75 2.69
N ALA A 408 11.82 6.69 2.01
CA ALA A 408 11.62 6.95 0.60
C ALA A 408 11.92 5.71 -0.28
N ALA A 409 13.00 4.99 0.04
CA ALA A 409 13.35 3.73 -0.63
C ALA A 409 12.28 2.66 -0.39
N ALA A 410 11.73 2.54 0.82
CA ALA A 410 10.68 1.59 1.15
C ALA A 410 9.37 1.93 0.42
N GLN A 411 8.99 3.20 0.37
CA GLN A 411 7.81 3.67 -0.37
C GLN A 411 7.93 3.36 -1.87
N ALA A 412 9.08 3.67 -2.48
CA ALA A 412 9.35 3.36 -3.88
C ALA A 412 9.29 1.84 -4.15
N HIS A 413 9.85 1.01 -3.26
CA HIS A 413 9.77 -0.44 -3.39
C HIS A 413 8.32 -0.95 -3.28
N HIS A 414 7.53 -0.44 -2.33
CA HIS A 414 6.14 -0.82 -2.14
C HIS A 414 5.30 -0.54 -3.39
N THR A 415 5.44 0.63 -3.98
CA THR A 415 4.78 1.01 -5.24
C THR A 415 5.15 0.07 -6.37
N ARG A 416 6.43 -0.31 -6.51
CA ARG A 416 6.89 -1.28 -7.49
C ARG A 416 6.21 -2.64 -7.32
N GLY A 417 6.20 -3.18 -6.11
CA GLY A 417 5.58 -4.48 -5.81
C GLY A 417 4.05 -4.49 -6.00
N TYR A 418 3.38 -3.33 -5.92
CA TYR A 418 1.96 -3.19 -6.24
C TYR A 418 1.72 -3.23 -7.75
N LEU A 419 2.54 -2.52 -8.53
CA LEU A 419 2.46 -2.48 -9.99
C LEU A 419 2.73 -3.85 -10.62
N ASP A 420 3.68 -4.61 -10.09
CA ASP A 420 4.03 -5.96 -10.58
C ASP A 420 2.93 -7.00 -10.29
N ARG A 421 2.01 -6.73 -9.35
CA ARG A 421 0.93 -7.65 -8.93
C ARG A 421 -0.43 -7.38 -9.57
N CYS A 422 -0.62 -6.23 -10.21
CA CYS A 422 -1.79 -5.95 -11.03
C CYS A 422 -1.45 -6.28 -12.49
N PRO A 423 -1.69 -7.50 -13.00
CA PRO A 423 -1.56 -7.77 -14.43
C PRO A 423 -2.58 -6.91 -15.18
N GLN A 424 -2.10 -6.29 -16.25
CA GLN A 424 -2.85 -5.45 -17.19
C GLN A 424 -4.08 -6.15 -17.73
#